data_921c41637cebc79f421d9a874ede0efa
#
_entry.id   921c41637cebc79f421d9a874ede0efa
#
_cell.length_a   1.000
_cell.length_b   1.000
_cell.length_c   1.000
_cell.angle_alpha   90.00
_cell.angle_beta   90.00
_cell.angle_gamma   90.00
#
_symmetry.space_group_name_H-M   'P 1'
#
loop_
_entity.id
_entity.type
_entity.pdbx_description
1 polymer ?
#
loop_
_entity_poly.entity_id
_entity_poly.type
_entity_poly.pdbx_seq_one_letter_code
_entity_poly.pdbx_strand_id
1 'polypeptide(L)'
;MTQQEQIWQDVMELANRPGTFTHGLGLHVTGIGDGWAEGELTAGDGMLNPLGIVHGGVYAAMMDHVAGTAACSRGSTCRTVNYDLHYLAPAQPGLLRCRAESVRMGQQIVVMQVWVEDAQGVRCAEGCYTVRCKPAEHKD
;
A
#
# COMPACT_ATOMS: atom_id res chain seq x y z
N MET A 1 16.59 19.88 0.72
CA MET A 1 15.56 18.88 1.12
C MET A 1 15.07 19.22 2.51
N THR A 2 13.78 19.34 2.70
CA THR A 2 13.16 19.54 4.03
C THR A 2 13.25 18.26 4.86
N GLN A 3 13.05 18.39 6.18
CA GLN A 3 12.97 17.20 7.06
C GLN A 3 11.83 16.28 6.63
N GLN A 4 10.69 16.85 6.22
CA GLN A 4 9.54 16.08 5.74
C GLN A 4 9.87 15.31 4.46
N GLU A 5 10.52 15.92 3.52
CA GLU A 5 10.95 15.25 2.28
C GLU A 5 11.94 14.13 2.55
N GLN A 6 12.83 14.30 3.52
CA GLN A 6 13.77 13.25 3.94
C GLN A 6 13.02 12.06 4.54
N ILE A 7 12.00 12.31 5.37
CA ILE A 7 11.15 11.24 5.93
C ILE A 7 10.48 10.45 4.79
N TRP A 8 9.90 11.14 3.81
CA TRP A 8 9.23 10.46 2.69
C TRP A 8 10.21 9.63 1.86
N GLN A 9 11.40 10.16 1.61
CA GLN A 9 12.44 9.41 0.90
C GLN A 9 12.83 8.14 1.67
N ASP A 10 13.07 8.26 2.97
CA ASP A 10 13.45 7.12 3.82
C ASP A 10 12.34 6.05 3.86
N VAL A 11 11.09 6.47 3.95
CA VAL A 11 9.94 5.56 3.96
C VAL A 11 9.81 4.86 2.61
N MET A 12 9.99 5.56 1.49
CA MET A 12 9.95 4.94 0.16
C MET A 12 11.08 3.94 -0.05
N GLU A 13 12.28 4.25 0.39
CA GLU A 13 13.41 3.32 0.32
C GLU A 13 13.14 2.05 1.13
N LEU A 14 12.56 2.20 2.32
CA LEU A 14 12.17 1.07 3.15
C LEU A 14 11.07 0.24 2.49
N ALA A 15 10.04 0.89 1.95
CA ALA A 15 8.91 0.22 1.29
C ALA A 15 9.34 -0.57 0.06
N ASN A 16 10.35 -0.10 -0.66
CA ASN A 16 10.85 -0.72 -1.89
C ASN A 16 12.09 -1.59 -1.68
N ARG A 17 12.40 -1.95 -0.43
CA ARG A 17 13.61 -2.70 -0.09
C ARG A 17 13.62 -4.06 -0.78
N PRO A 18 14.73 -4.42 -1.48
CA PRO A 18 14.90 -5.75 -2.06
C PRO A 18 14.87 -6.86 -1.00
N GLY A 19 14.43 -8.06 -1.39
CA GLY A 19 14.41 -9.24 -0.54
C GLY A 19 13.20 -9.33 0.38
N THR A 20 12.24 -8.42 0.25
CA THR A 20 10.97 -8.46 1.00
C THR A 20 9.87 -9.13 0.18
N PHE A 21 8.78 -9.52 0.86
CA PHE A 21 7.65 -10.19 0.21
C PHE A 21 7.05 -9.35 -0.92
N THR A 22 6.77 -8.09 -0.66
CA THR A 22 6.14 -7.21 -1.65
C THR A 22 7.07 -6.84 -2.80
N HIS A 23 8.36 -6.69 -2.54
CA HIS A 23 9.36 -6.53 -3.59
C HIS A 23 9.40 -7.76 -4.51
N GLY A 24 9.31 -8.96 -3.93
CA GLY A 24 9.27 -10.21 -4.67
C GLY A 24 8.03 -10.37 -5.56
N LEU A 25 6.91 -9.73 -5.19
CA LEU A 25 5.72 -9.66 -6.04
C LEU A 25 5.87 -8.66 -7.20
N GLY A 26 6.88 -7.81 -7.17
CA GLY A 26 7.04 -6.74 -8.14
C GLY A 26 6.25 -5.48 -7.80
N LEU A 27 5.77 -5.35 -6.56
CA LEU A 27 5.12 -4.13 -6.10
C LEU A 27 6.16 -3.05 -5.87
N HIS A 28 5.94 -1.89 -6.47
CA HIS A 28 6.77 -0.73 -6.31
C HIS A 28 5.94 0.46 -5.83
N VAL A 29 6.36 1.07 -4.72
CA VAL A 29 5.76 2.32 -4.23
C VAL A 29 6.32 3.46 -5.07
N THR A 30 5.43 4.19 -5.74
CA THR A 30 5.76 5.21 -6.72
C THR A 30 5.61 6.63 -6.18
N GLY A 31 4.87 6.80 -5.11
CA GLY A 31 4.64 8.12 -4.53
C GLY A 31 4.24 8.06 -3.07
N ILE A 32 4.55 9.11 -2.34
CA ILE A 32 4.20 9.28 -0.94
C ILE A 32 4.05 10.77 -0.61
N GLY A 33 3.14 11.08 0.27
CA GLY A 33 2.99 12.40 0.87
C GLY A 33 2.34 12.28 2.23
N ASP A 34 1.98 13.38 2.86
CA ASP A 34 1.37 13.36 4.18
C ASP A 34 0.03 12.63 4.16
N GLY A 35 -0.02 11.43 4.72
CA GLY A 35 -1.22 10.63 4.82
C GLY A 35 -1.66 9.93 3.54
N TRP A 36 -0.82 9.84 2.53
CA TRP A 36 -1.14 9.11 1.31
C TRP A 36 0.09 8.41 0.72
N ALA A 37 -0.16 7.38 -0.06
CA ALA A 37 0.88 6.70 -0.87
C ALA A 37 0.24 6.06 -2.10
N GLU A 38 1.07 5.80 -3.08
CA GLU A 38 0.71 5.08 -4.31
C GLU A 38 1.73 4.01 -4.61
N GLY A 39 1.27 2.95 -5.25
CA GLY A 39 2.14 1.89 -5.73
C GLY A 39 1.56 1.21 -6.94
N GLU A 40 2.38 0.48 -7.66
CA GLU A 40 1.96 -0.26 -8.83
C GLU A 40 2.63 -1.63 -8.90
N LEU A 41 1.95 -2.54 -9.57
CA LEU A 41 2.39 -3.92 -9.77
C LEU A 41 1.86 -4.40 -11.10
N THR A 42 2.70 -5.07 -11.88
CA THR A 42 2.25 -5.76 -13.10
C THR A 42 1.93 -7.21 -12.75
N ALA A 43 0.66 -7.56 -12.79
CA ALA A 43 0.22 -8.92 -12.51
C ALA A 43 0.52 -9.83 -13.72
N GLY A 44 1.29 -10.88 -13.46
CA GLY A 44 1.63 -11.91 -14.43
C GLY A 44 0.91 -13.22 -14.15
N ASP A 45 1.23 -14.23 -14.94
CA ASP A 45 0.55 -15.54 -14.93
C ASP A 45 0.65 -16.25 -13.57
N GLY A 46 1.73 -16.05 -12.81
CA GLY A 46 1.90 -16.61 -11.48
C GLY A 46 1.04 -15.97 -10.38
N MET A 47 0.26 -14.95 -10.72
CA MET A 47 -0.58 -14.21 -9.78
C MET A 47 -2.08 -14.43 -10.02
N LEU A 48 -2.42 -15.40 -10.85
CA LEU A 48 -3.82 -15.67 -11.20
C LEU A 48 -4.43 -16.73 -10.28
N ASN A 49 -5.75 -16.63 -10.12
CA ASN A 49 -6.53 -17.68 -9.48
C ASN A 49 -6.91 -18.77 -10.50
N PRO A 50 -7.56 -19.88 -10.09
CA PRO A 50 -7.94 -20.95 -11.01
C PRO A 50 -8.87 -20.53 -12.17
N LEU A 51 -9.52 -19.38 -12.06
CA LEU A 51 -10.38 -18.84 -13.12
C LEU A 51 -9.62 -18.00 -14.15
N GLY A 52 -8.31 -17.81 -13.98
CA GLY A 52 -7.48 -17.06 -14.92
C GLY A 52 -7.54 -15.55 -14.73
N ILE A 53 -8.04 -15.07 -13.62
CA ILE A 53 -8.05 -13.65 -13.24
C ILE A 53 -7.13 -13.42 -12.04
N VAL A 54 -6.73 -12.17 -11.80
CA VAL A 54 -5.83 -11.82 -10.70
C VAL A 54 -6.39 -12.34 -9.36
N HIS A 55 -5.55 -13.08 -8.62
CA HIS A 55 -5.93 -13.63 -7.33
C HIS A 55 -6.20 -12.50 -6.31
N GLY A 56 -7.26 -12.67 -5.51
CA GLY A 56 -7.63 -11.69 -4.50
C GLY A 56 -6.53 -11.39 -3.49
N GLY A 57 -5.64 -12.35 -3.22
CA GLY A 57 -4.48 -12.15 -2.35
C GLY A 57 -3.47 -11.13 -2.89
N VAL A 58 -3.41 -10.93 -4.20
CA VAL A 58 -2.56 -9.91 -4.82
C VAL A 58 -3.04 -8.51 -4.41
N TYR A 59 -4.35 -8.26 -4.51
CA TYR A 59 -4.92 -6.98 -4.05
C TYR A 59 -4.69 -6.77 -2.56
N ALA A 60 -4.91 -7.79 -1.75
CA ALA A 60 -4.72 -7.71 -0.31
C ALA A 60 -3.28 -7.34 0.05
N ALA A 61 -2.30 -7.96 -0.60
CA ALA A 61 -0.88 -7.66 -0.39
C ALA A 61 -0.53 -6.22 -0.81
N MET A 62 -0.99 -5.79 -1.99
CA MET A 62 -0.76 -4.42 -2.47
C MET A 62 -1.35 -3.39 -1.52
N MET A 63 -2.61 -3.58 -1.17
CA MET A 63 -3.37 -2.61 -0.37
C MET A 63 -2.80 -2.49 1.03
N ASP A 64 -2.43 -3.60 1.66
CA ASP A 64 -1.80 -3.58 2.98
C ASP A 64 -0.46 -2.83 2.95
N HIS A 65 0.35 -3.10 1.95
CA HIS A 65 1.67 -2.47 1.83
C HIS A 65 1.58 -0.97 1.56
N VAL A 66 0.70 -0.55 0.65
CA VAL A 66 0.52 0.87 0.31
C VAL A 66 -0.14 1.62 1.47
N ALA A 67 -1.13 1.01 2.14
CA ALA A 67 -1.74 1.58 3.34
C ALA A 67 -0.73 1.78 4.47
N GLY A 68 0.11 0.78 4.72
CA GLY A 68 1.17 0.86 5.73
C GLY A 68 2.20 1.95 5.40
N THR A 69 2.57 2.07 4.13
CA THR A 69 3.48 3.13 3.67
C THR A 69 2.89 4.52 3.92
N ALA A 70 1.62 4.71 3.55
CA ALA A 70 0.92 5.98 3.81
C ALA A 70 0.83 6.30 5.31
N ALA A 71 0.57 5.29 6.13
CA ALA A 71 0.50 5.44 7.58
C ALA A 71 1.86 5.86 8.18
N CYS A 72 2.96 5.44 7.58
CA CYS A 72 4.31 5.78 8.00
C CYS A 72 4.80 7.15 7.50
N SER A 73 3.97 7.89 6.77
CA SER A 73 4.39 9.14 6.09
C SER A 73 4.87 10.24 7.02
N ARG A 74 4.59 10.15 8.31
CA ARG A 74 5.09 11.07 9.35
C ARG A 74 6.31 10.54 10.11
N GLY A 75 6.94 9.47 9.63
CA GLY A 75 8.12 8.87 10.26
C GLY A 75 7.83 7.83 11.32
N SER A 76 6.57 7.43 11.47
CA SER A 76 6.16 6.39 12.43
C SER A 76 6.54 5.00 11.92
N THR A 77 6.65 4.04 12.84
CA THR A 77 6.61 2.62 12.50
C THR A 77 5.19 2.10 12.73
N CYS A 78 4.70 1.29 11.80
CA CYS A 78 3.28 0.97 11.74
C CYS A 78 3.04 -0.53 11.61
N ARG A 79 1.88 -0.98 12.15
CA ARG A 79 1.38 -2.35 12.00
C ARG A 79 -0.10 -2.32 11.68
N THR A 80 -0.51 -3.08 10.70
CA THR A 80 -1.92 -3.27 10.38
C THR A 80 -2.62 -4.03 11.51
N VAL A 81 -3.72 -3.46 12.00
CA VAL A 81 -4.54 -4.07 13.05
C VAL A 81 -5.62 -4.94 12.42
N ASN A 82 -6.37 -4.37 11.49
CA ASN A 82 -7.39 -5.09 10.72
C ASN A 82 -7.70 -4.31 9.44
N TYR A 83 -8.43 -4.97 8.56
CA TYR A 83 -9.00 -4.35 7.38
C TYR A 83 -10.24 -5.10 6.93
N ASP A 84 -11.10 -4.42 6.19
CA ASP A 84 -12.10 -5.07 5.35
C ASP A 84 -11.76 -4.76 3.90
N LEU A 85 -12.06 -5.68 3.01
CA LEU A 85 -11.69 -5.62 1.62
C LEU A 85 -12.83 -6.13 0.76
N HIS A 86 -13.22 -5.33 -0.22
CA HIS A 86 -14.26 -5.66 -1.18
C HIS A 86 -13.64 -5.83 -2.56
N TYR A 87 -13.89 -6.96 -3.19
CA TYR A 87 -13.53 -7.21 -4.59
C TYR A 87 -14.71 -6.78 -5.46
N LEU A 88 -14.47 -5.82 -6.35
CA LEU A 88 -15.52 -5.15 -7.09
C LEU A 88 -15.59 -5.58 -8.55
N ALA A 89 -14.45 -5.82 -9.18
CA ALA A 89 -14.35 -6.21 -10.57
C ALA A 89 -13.12 -7.09 -10.79
N PRO A 90 -13.20 -8.13 -11.63
CA PRO A 90 -12.05 -8.95 -11.96
C PRO A 90 -11.04 -8.16 -12.80
N ALA A 91 -9.76 -8.46 -12.64
CA ALA A 91 -8.70 -7.94 -13.49
C ALA A 91 -7.99 -9.05 -14.23
N GLN A 92 -7.66 -8.79 -15.47
CA GLN A 92 -6.77 -9.64 -16.28
C GLN A 92 -5.31 -9.31 -15.96
N PRO A 93 -4.35 -10.18 -16.34
CA PRO A 93 -2.93 -9.84 -16.22
C PRO A 93 -2.62 -8.47 -16.80
N GLY A 94 -1.80 -7.69 -16.12
CA GLY A 94 -1.44 -6.34 -16.53
C GLY A 94 -1.17 -5.42 -15.36
N LEU A 95 -1.06 -4.14 -15.64
CA LEU A 95 -0.73 -3.12 -14.64
C LEU A 95 -1.91 -2.89 -13.69
N LEU A 96 -1.60 -2.95 -12.40
CA LEU A 96 -2.49 -2.57 -11.30
C LEU A 96 -1.89 -1.39 -10.57
N ARG A 97 -2.71 -0.42 -10.23
CA ARG A 97 -2.32 0.75 -9.43
C ARG A 97 -3.12 0.78 -8.14
N CYS A 98 -2.40 1.01 -7.04
CA CYS A 98 -2.99 1.10 -5.71
C CYS A 98 -2.75 2.49 -5.13
N ARG A 99 -3.78 3.04 -4.49
CA ARG A 99 -3.66 4.29 -3.74
C ARG A 99 -4.26 4.12 -2.35
N ALA A 100 -3.59 4.70 -1.36
CA ALA A 100 -4.09 4.80 0.00
C ALA A 100 -4.14 6.28 0.39
N GLU A 101 -5.25 6.68 1.02
CA GLU A 101 -5.46 8.02 1.56
C GLU A 101 -5.98 7.93 2.98
N SER A 102 -5.47 8.79 3.86
CA SER A 102 -5.94 8.81 5.24
C SER A 102 -7.36 9.35 5.34
N VAL A 103 -8.21 8.61 6.04
CA VAL A 103 -9.47 9.12 6.58
C VAL A 103 -9.18 9.86 7.89
N ARG A 104 -8.26 9.31 8.68
CA ARG A 104 -7.82 9.92 9.94
C ARG A 104 -6.36 9.54 10.23
N MET A 105 -5.54 10.53 10.51
CA MET A 105 -4.17 10.38 10.99
C MET A 105 -4.13 10.69 12.50
N GLY A 106 -4.50 9.71 13.33
CA GLY A 106 -4.38 9.83 14.77
C GLY A 106 -2.94 9.62 15.25
N GLN A 107 -2.67 9.87 16.52
CA GLN A 107 -1.33 9.69 17.09
C GLN A 107 -0.92 8.22 17.16
N GLN A 108 -1.85 7.32 17.41
CA GLN A 108 -1.61 5.88 17.53
C GLN A 108 -2.39 5.07 16.52
N ILE A 109 -3.59 5.50 16.16
CA ILE A 109 -4.47 4.82 15.21
C ILE A 109 -4.64 5.68 13.98
N VAL A 110 -4.36 5.07 12.85
CA VAL A 110 -4.54 5.67 11.53
C VAL A 110 -5.56 4.84 10.78
N VAL A 111 -6.50 5.50 10.13
CA VAL A 111 -7.51 4.85 9.28
C VAL A 111 -7.25 5.28 7.84
N MET A 112 -7.08 4.30 6.97
CA MET A 112 -6.79 4.49 5.55
C MET A 112 -7.92 3.96 4.68
N GLN A 113 -8.30 4.73 3.69
CA GLN A 113 -9.09 4.25 2.56
C GLN A 113 -8.12 3.84 1.46
N VAL A 114 -8.31 2.65 0.90
CA VAL A 114 -7.36 2.05 -0.07
C VAL A 114 -8.14 1.46 -1.22
N TRP A 115 -7.63 1.60 -2.44
CA TRP A 115 -8.24 0.98 -3.62
C TRP A 115 -7.22 0.62 -4.67
N VAL A 116 -7.60 -0.31 -5.55
CA VAL A 116 -6.79 -0.76 -6.68
C VAL A 116 -7.59 -0.56 -7.96
N GLU A 117 -6.94 -0.01 -8.97
CA GLU A 117 -7.46 0.16 -10.32
C GLU A 117 -6.63 -0.64 -11.32
N ASP A 118 -7.28 -1.17 -12.36
CA ASP A 118 -6.58 -1.78 -13.49
C ASP A 118 -6.05 -0.72 -14.47
N ALA A 119 -5.42 -1.18 -15.57
CA ALA A 119 -4.83 -0.29 -16.56
C ALA A 119 -5.85 0.60 -17.28
N GLN A 120 -7.14 0.22 -17.28
CA GLN A 120 -8.23 1.00 -17.86
C GLN A 120 -8.90 1.94 -16.85
N GLY A 121 -8.41 1.98 -15.60
CA GLY A 121 -8.99 2.80 -14.55
C GLY A 121 -10.21 2.19 -13.88
N VAL A 122 -10.50 0.91 -14.11
CA VAL A 122 -11.60 0.21 -13.44
C VAL A 122 -11.18 -0.14 -12.02
N ARG A 123 -11.97 0.25 -11.03
CA ARG A 123 -11.71 -0.09 -9.63
C ARG A 123 -12.01 -1.57 -9.39
N CYS A 124 -10.96 -2.33 -9.05
CA CYS A 124 -11.05 -3.77 -8.88
C CYS A 124 -11.26 -4.18 -7.42
N ALA A 125 -10.76 -3.37 -6.48
CA ALA A 125 -10.86 -3.62 -5.05
C ALA A 125 -10.82 -2.32 -4.28
N GLU A 126 -11.46 -2.30 -3.12
CA GLU A 126 -11.38 -1.19 -2.17
C GLU A 126 -11.54 -1.69 -0.75
N GLY A 127 -11.03 -0.94 0.21
CA GLY A 127 -11.14 -1.33 1.60
C GLY A 127 -10.74 -0.23 2.56
N CYS A 128 -10.99 -0.49 3.83
CA CYS A 128 -10.64 0.37 4.94
C CYS A 128 -9.64 -0.36 5.83
N TYR A 129 -8.50 0.26 6.08
CA TYR A 129 -7.40 -0.31 6.86
C TYR A 129 -7.23 0.47 8.14
N THR A 130 -7.18 -0.26 9.27
CA THR A 130 -6.83 0.31 10.57
C THR A 130 -5.40 -0.06 10.88
N VAL A 131 -4.57 0.94 11.11
CA VAL A 131 -3.13 0.78 11.30
C VAL A 131 -2.74 1.40 12.63
N ARG A 132 -1.96 0.68 13.43
CA ARG A 132 -1.39 1.21 14.65
C ARG A 132 0.00 1.74 14.37
N CYS A 133 0.23 2.99 14.76
CA CYS A 133 1.50 3.68 14.55
C CYS A 133 2.17 3.99 15.88
N LYS A 134 3.50 3.86 15.91
CA LYS A 134 4.34 4.34 17.00
C LYS A 134 5.23 5.45 16.45
N PRO A 135 5.38 6.56 17.17
CA PRO A 135 6.35 7.59 16.78
C PRO A 135 7.73 6.99 16.58
N ALA A 136 8.52 7.56 15.68
CA ALA A 136 9.92 7.17 15.53
C ALA A 136 10.64 7.38 16.87
N GLU A 137 11.39 6.35 17.31
CA GLU A 137 12.24 6.49 18.48
C GLU A 137 13.38 7.46 18.14
N HIS A 138 13.49 8.55 18.94
CA HIS A 138 14.67 9.38 18.88
C HIS A 138 15.81 8.62 19.54
N LYS A 139 16.77 8.18 18.75
CA LYS A 139 18.05 7.70 19.27
C LYS A 139 18.87 8.94 19.61
N ASP A 140 19.03 9.19 20.89
CA ASP A 140 19.98 10.17 21.37
C ASP A 140 21.41 9.76 21.01
#